data_b64392914d5f8ab205adf2002b3b2206
#
_entry.id   b64392914d5f8ab205adf2002b3b2206
#
_cell.length_a   1.000
_cell.length_b   1.000
_cell.length_c   1.000
_cell.angle_alpha   90.00
_cell.angle_beta   90.00
_cell.angle_gamma   90.00
#
_symmetry.space_group_name_H-M   'P 1'
#
loop_
_entity.id
_entity.type
_entity.pdbx_description
1 polymer ?
#
loop_
_entity_poly.entity_id
_entity_poly.type
_entity_poly.pdbx_seq_one_letter_code
_entity_poly.pdbx_strand_id
1 'polypeptide(L)'
;MKPKFLTAAICIVALFSVDLIYGYHPISPYAYCAGNPIKYVDPDGNKLKIANNASGAMYNMAKIVATSGGRMVADRMIGSGKTYNLEGTFWTGSSSYDYKSRTISYVKNPWRPRVDGGSLSSATAMGHELFHGFQDDTGNMGRYDGAVKGVTRLEEGAVGFANYLRSSWGEGPIRFEYDGLSDFSPAFFPVDAKISEFSNIDSSKDGNKAGFSYVSTSGDTSATHYIEVYIDKDQNINYRFYDNEKDYRNAVSNW
;
A
#
# COMPACT_ATOMS: atom_id res chain seq x y z
N MET A 1 -46.48 -0.73 -38.39
CA MET A 1 -45.07 -1.16 -38.13
C MET A 1 -44.79 -0.98 -36.66
N LYS A 2 -44.47 -2.02 -35.93
CA LYS A 2 -44.32 -2.01 -34.46
C LYS A 2 -42.88 -1.65 -34.08
N PRO A 3 -42.66 -0.82 -33.04
CA PRO A 3 -41.33 -0.37 -32.66
C PRO A 3 -40.61 -1.44 -31.80
N LYS A 4 -40.01 -2.46 -32.41
CA LYS A 4 -39.23 -3.45 -31.68
C LYS A 4 -37.71 -3.16 -31.64
N PHE A 5 -37.27 -2.11 -32.34
CA PHE A 5 -35.83 -1.77 -32.38
C PHE A 5 -35.37 -0.76 -31.33
N LEU A 6 -36.30 -0.07 -30.67
CA LEU A 6 -35.93 0.97 -29.69
C LEU A 6 -35.58 0.40 -28.33
N THR A 7 -36.14 -0.77 -27.98
CA THR A 7 -35.89 -1.40 -26.67
C THR A 7 -34.52 -2.07 -26.58
N ALA A 8 -33.99 -2.57 -27.70
CA ALA A 8 -32.67 -3.20 -27.73
C ALA A 8 -31.51 -2.18 -27.61
N ALA A 9 -31.70 -0.97 -28.19
CA ALA A 9 -30.69 0.08 -28.12
C ALA A 9 -30.52 0.67 -26.71
N ILE A 10 -31.62 0.76 -25.94
CA ILE A 10 -31.61 1.27 -24.56
C ILE A 10 -30.97 0.29 -23.61
N CYS A 11 -31.13 -1.03 -23.81
CA CYS A 11 -30.47 -2.04 -22.99
C CYS A 11 -28.95 -2.11 -23.22
N ILE A 12 -28.49 -1.84 -24.45
CA ILE A 12 -27.04 -1.83 -24.76
C ILE A 12 -26.36 -0.59 -24.17
N VAL A 13 -27.02 0.56 -24.19
CA VAL A 13 -26.46 1.79 -23.56
C VAL A 13 -26.45 1.68 -22.03
N ALA A 14 -27.43 1.01 -21.42
CA ALA A 14 -27.45 0.77 -19.98
C ALA A 14 -26.37 -0.21 -19.52
N LEU A 15 -25.97 -1.18 -20.36
CA LEU A 15 -24.88 -2.12 -20.04
C LEU A 15 -23.49 -1.47 -20.13
N PHE A 16 -23.30 -0.45 -20.98
CA PHE A 16 -22.02 0.27 -21.06
C PHE A 16 -21.91 1.43 -20.07
N SER A 17 -23.01 1.93 -19.51
CA SER A 17 -22.99 3.02 -18.53
C SER A 17 -22.84 2.53 -17.09
N VAL A 18 -23.04 1.24 -16.79
CA VAL A 18 -22.83 0.67 -15.46
C VAL A 18 -21.33 0.40 -15.20
N ASP A 19 -20.56 0.14 -16.25
CA ASP A 19 -19.09 -0.09 -16.10
C ASP A 19 -18.28 1.19 -15.84
N LEU A 20 -18.86 2.38 -16.03
CA LEU A 20 -18.19 3.66 -15.79
C LEU A 20 -18.37 4.22 -14.36
N ILE A 21 -19.30 3.67 -13.57
CA ILE A 21 -19.57 4.12 -12.19
C ILE A 21 -18.90 3.23 -11.14
N TYR A 22 -18.55 1.98 -11.48
CA TYR A 22 -17.81 1.07 -10.62
C TYR A 22 -16.40 0.81 -11.17
N GLY A 23 -15.63 1.87 -11.34
CA GLY A 23 -14.22 1.79 -11.76
C GLY A 23 -13.25 1.23 -10.69
N TYR A 24 -13.75 0.41 -9.79
CA TYR A 24 -13.00 -0.47 -8.91
C TYR A 24 -13.77 -1.78 -8.75
N HIS A 25 -13.71 -2.62 -9.79
CA HIS A 25 -13.84 -4.03 -9.51
C HIS A 25 -12.70 -4.41 -8.57
N PRO A 26 -12.97 -5.17 -7.50
CA PRO A 26 -11.90 -5.84 -6.78
C PRO A 26 -11.27 -6.84 -7.78
N ILE A 27 -10.31 -6.36 -8.55
CA ILE A 27 -9.46 -7.23 -9.33
C ILE A 27 -8.81 -8.10 -8.28
N SER A 28 -9.07 -9.41 -8.34
CA SER A 28 -8.38 -10.38 -7.51
C SER A 28 -6.90 -9.99 -7.48
N PRO A 29 -6.23 -9.96 -6.32
CA PRO A 29 -4.79 -9.69 -6.26
C PRO A 29 -3.97 -10.54 -7.23
N TYR A 30 -4.52 -11.67 -7.67
CA TYR A 30 -3.94 -12.58 -8.66
C TYR A 30 -4.19 -12.20 -10.12
N ALA A 31 -5.15 -11.32 -10.43
CA ALA A 31 -5.45 -10.90 -11.80
C ALA A 31 -4.40 -9.93 -12.35
N TYR A 32 -3.68 -9.21 -11.50
CA TYR A 32 -2.67 -8.22 -11.88
C TYR A 32 -1.48 -8.84 -12.66
N CYS A 33 -1.06 -10.05 -12.34
CA CYS A 33 0.05 -10.72 -13.01
C CYS A 33 -0.38 -11.94 -13.82
N ALA A 34 -1.61 -11.99 -14.37
CA ALA A 34 -2.15 -13.15 -15.07
C ALA A 34 -1.98 -14.47 -14.25
N GLY A 35 -2.06 -14.39 -12.91
CA GLY A 35 -1.89 -15.51 -12.01
C GLY A 35 -0.44 -15.97 -11.79
N ASN A 36 0.55 -15.24 -12.26
CA ASN A 36 1.96 -15.65 -12.11
C ASN A 36 2.88 -14.46 -11.76
N PRO A 37 2.89 -14.01 -10.48
CA PRO A 37 3.71 -12.88 -10.03
C PRO A 37 5.23 -13.13 -10.11
N ILE A 38 5.64 -14.38 -10.29
CA ILE A 38 7.08 -14.74 -10.37
C ILE A 38 7.66 -14.52 -11.77
N LYS A 39 6.84 -14.40 -12.82
CA LYS A 39 7.30 -14.41 -14.20
C LYS A 39 7.50 -13.03 -14.83
N TYR A 40 6.98 -11.98 -14.23
CA TYR A 40 7.13 -10.62 -14.73
C TYR A 40 8.07 -9.80 -13.84
N VAL A 41 9.36 -10.09 -13.99
CA VAL A 41 10.44 -9.24 -13.48
C VAL A 41 10.58 -8.10 -14.47
N ASP A 42 10.50 -6.86 -14.00
CA ASP A 42 10.80 -5.68 -14.80
C ASP A 42 12.27 -5.74 -15.28
N PRO A 43 12.54 -5.79 -16.60
CA PRO A 43 13.89 -5.85 -17.12
C PRO A 43 14.67 -4.54 -16.97
N ASP A 44 13.99 -3.42 -16.74
CA ASP A 44 14.56 -2.08 -16.85
C ASP A 44 15.03 -1.47 -15.53
N GLY A 45 14.86 -2.17 -14.41
CA GLY A 45 15.51 -1.83 -13.13
C GLY A 45 14.96 -0.63 -12.39
N ASN A 46 13.80 -0.11 -12.75
CA ASN A 46 13.10 0.95 -12.03
C ASN A 46 12.30 0.34 -10.88
N LYS A 47 12.45 0.83 -9.65
CA LYS A 47 11.96 0.10 -8.46
C LYS A 47 11.79 1.00 -7.25
N LEU A 48 11.29 0.41 -6.18
CA LEU A 48 11.20 1.03 -4.88
C LEU A 48 12.53 0.84 -4.14
N LYS A 49 13.36 1.88 -4.10
CA LYS A 49 14.71 1.85 -3.50
C LYS A 49 14.72 2.34 -2.07
N ILE A 50 15.56 1.75 -1.26
CA ILE A 50 15.82 2.22 0.10
C ILE A 50 16.99 3.20 0.09
N ALA A 51 16.72 4.44 0.48
CA ALA A 51 17.74 5.47 0.65
C ALA A 51 18.46 5.34 2.02
N ASN A 52 17.70 4.99 3.07
CA ASN A 52 18.23 4.79 4.41
C ASN A 52 17.26 3.95 5.29
N ASN A 53 17.70 3.60 6.51
CA ASN A 53 16.88 2.88 7.50
C ASN A 53 16.30 1.56 6.99
N ALA A 54 17.15 0.70 6.41
CA ALA A 54 16.75 -0.56 5.79
C ALA A 54 15.86 -1.45 6.68
N SER A 55 16.25 -1.67 7.94
CA SER A 55 15.48 -2.51 8.87
C SER A 55 14.09 -1.95 9.17
N GLY A 56 13.98 -0.63 9.35
CA GLY A 56 12.69 0.03 9.56
C GLY A 56 11.82 0.01 8.31
N ALA A 57 12.41 0.18 7.12
CA ALA A 57 11.71 0.09 5.85
C ALA A 57 11.18 -1.33 5.60
N MET A 58 11.97 -2.37 5.87
CA MET A 58 11.55 -3.77 5.77
C MET A 58 10.40 -4.10 6.72
N TYR A 59 10.50 -3.66 7.99
CA TYR A 59 9.44 -3.84 8.97
C TYR A 59 8.13 -3.17 8.54
N ASN A 60 8.20 -1.90 8.12
CA ASN A 60 7.02 -1.17 7.68
C ASN A 60 6.42 -1.77 6.40
N MET A 61 7.27 -2.17 5.45
CA MET A 61 6.83 -2.85 4.23
C MET A 61 6.12 -4.16 4.56
N ALA A 62 6.68 -4.98 5.44
CA ALA A 62 6.06 -6.24 5.87
C ALA A 62 4.67 -6.00 6.48
N LYS A 63 4.51 -4.99 7.34
CA LYS A 63 3.19 -4.61 7.88
C LYS A 63 2.23 -4.19 6.78
N ILE A 64 2.67 -3.34 5.84
CA ILE A 64 1.83 -2.85 4.75
C ILE A 64 1.36 -4.03 3.88
N VAL A 65 2.27 -4.90 3.43
CA VAL A 65 1.92 -6.02 2.55
C VAL A 65 1.21 -7.17 3.27
N ALA A 66 1.16 -7.17 4.60
CA ALA A 66 0.28 -8.08 5.35
C ALA A 66 -1.20 -7.83 5.02
N THR A 67 -1.57 -6.64 4.56
CA THR A 67 -2.92 -6.29 4.11
C THR A 67 -3.06 -6.45 2.60
N SER A 68 -4.26 -6.79 2.09
CA SER A 68 -4.47 -6.94 0.64
C SER A 68 -4.32 -5.63 -0.12
N GLY A 69 -4.88 -4.53 0.40
CA GLY A 69 -4.70 -3.20 -0.19
C GLY A 69 -3.24 -2.74 -0.15
N GLY A 70 -2.51 -3.08 0.91
CA GLY A 70 -1.08 -2.82 1.01
C GLY A 70 -0.26 -3.56 -0.03
N ARG A 71 -0.59 -4.84 -0.30
CA ARG A 71 0.04 -5.60 -1.39
C ARG A 71 -0.20 -4.95 -2.74
N MET A 72 -1.44 -4.58 -3.05
CA MET A 72 -1.77 -3.91 -4.31
C MET A 72 -0.94 -2.64 -4.55
N VAL A 73 -0.79 -1.80 -3.53
CA VAL A 73 0.02 -0.58 -3.61
C VAL A 73 1.51 -0.92 -3.74
N ALA A 74 2.03 -1.83 -2.91
CA ALA A 74 3.44 -2.23 -2.93
C ALA A 74 3.84 -2.89 -4.25
N ASP A 75 3.03 -3.82 -4.77
CA ASP A 75 3.27 -4.50 -6.05
C ASP A 75 3.35 -3.49 -7.21
N ARG A 76 2.43 -2.53 -7.22
CA ARG A 76 2.45 -1.47 -8.22
C ARG A 76 3.71 -0.64 -8.15
N MET A 77 4.15 -0.27 -6.93
CA MET A 77 5.34 0.55 -6.73
C MET A 77 6.64 -0.22 -7.05
N ILE A 78 6.70 -1.51 -6.67
CA ILE A 78 7.85 -2.38 -6.96
C ILE A 78 7.94 -2.68 -8.46
N GLY A 79 6.81 -2.89 -9.14
CA GLY A 79 6.74 -3.15 -10.58
C GLY A 79 6.63 -1.89 -11.45
N SER A 80 6.84 -0.70 -10.88
CA SER A 80 6.76 0.55 -11.63
C SER A 80 7.91 0.71 -12.63
N GLY A 81 7.63 1.29 -13.80
CA GLY A 81 8.66 1.80 -14.73
C GLY A 81 9.36 3.08 -14.25
N LYS A 82 9.10 3.54 -13.02
CA LYS A 82 9.72 4.69 -12.37
C LYS A 82 10.47 4.24 -11.12
N THR A 83 11.52 4.98 -10.73
CA THR A 83 12.22 4.76 -9.46
C THR A 83 11.62 5.64 -8.36
N TYR A 84 11.26 5.02 -7.24
CA TYR A 84 10.83 5.68 -6.02
C TYR A 84 11.81 5.42 -4.89
N ASN A 85 12.12 6.43 -4.07
CA ASN A 85 13.07 6.31 -2.98
C ASN A 85 12.34 6.31 -1.63
N LEU A 86 12.60 5.31 -0.79
CA LEU A 86 12.11 5.25 0.58
C LEU A 86 13.15 5.86 1.51
N GLU A 87 12.75 6.88 2.26
CA GLU A 87 13.61 7.58 3.20
C GLU A 87 12.98 7.67 4.59
N GLY A 88 13.60 7.03 5.57
CA GLY A 88 13.21 7.18 6.96
C GLY A 88 13.77 8.48 7.54
N THR A 89 12.92 9.39 7.98
CA THR A 89 13.29 10.66 8.63
C THR A 89 13.33 10.52 10.14
N PHE A 90 14.03 11.44 10.83
CA PHE A 90 14.02 11.49 12.29
C PHE A 90 12.63 11.95 12.81
N TRP A 91 12.38 11.69 14.09
CA TRP A 91 11.12 12.01 14.78
C TRP A 91 10.71 13.48 14.74
N THR A 92 11.61 14.40 14.42
CA THR A 92 11.34 15.84 14.24
C THR A 92 10.91 16.18 12.82
N GLY A 93 11.06 15.26 11.85
CA GLY A 93 10.65 15.46 10.47
C GLY A 93 9.15 15.19 10.28
N SER A 94 8.60 15.74 9.22
CA SER A 94 7.28 15.36 8.69
C SER A 94 7.42 14.22 7.68
N SER A 95 6.40 13.38 7.58
CA SER A 95 6.27 12.49 6.44
C SER A 95 5.82 13.30 5.23
N SER A 96 6.32 12.97 4.04
CA SER A 96 5.97 13.68 2.81
C SER A 96 6.34 12.86 1.57
N TYR A 97 5.60 13.07 0.50
CA TYR A 97 5.96 12.60 -0.83
C TYR A 97 6.42 13.78 -1.70
N ASP A 98 7.65 13.72 -2.21
CA ASP A 98 8.16 14.66 -3.22
C ASP A 98 8.00 14.06 -4.62
N TYR A 99 7.07 14.57 -5.41
CA TYR A 99 6.76 14.07 -6.75
C TYR A 99 7.86 14.36 -7.77
N LYS A 100 8.78 15.34 -7.55
CA LYS A 100 9.88 15.65 -8.46
C LYS A 100 11.01 14.66 -8.32
N SER A 101 11.42 14.39 -7.10
CA SER A 101 12.45 13.40 -6.78
C SER A 101 11.88 11.99 -6.63
N ARG A 102 10.55 11.83 -6.56
CA ARG A 102 9.85 10.59 -6.19
C ARG A 102 10.37 10.00 -4.89
N THR A 103 10.55 10.87 -3.90
CA THR A 103 11.02 10.46 -2.57
C THR A 103 9.84 10.36 -1.61
N ILE A 104 9.71 9.20 -1.01
CA ILE A 104 8.72 8.84 0.02
C ILE A 104 9.43 8.94 1.36
N SER A 105 9.29 10.08 2.03
CA SER A 105 9.87 10.33 3.35
C SER A 105 8.86 9.97 4.44
N TYR A 106 9.24 9.13 5.40
CA TYR A 106 8.39 8.72 6.50
C TYR A 106 9.09 8.85 7.85
N VAL A 107 8.34 9.20 8.90
CA VAL A 107 8.88 9.34 10.25
C VAL A 107 9.17 7.97 10.85
N LYS A 108 10.43 7.71 11.23
CA LYS A 108 10.90 6.42 11.79
C LYS A 108 10.25 6.06 13.11
N ASN A 109 10.00 7.05 13.94
CA ASN A 109 9.43 6.85 15.29
C ASN A 109 8.53 8.05 15.64
N PRO A 110 7.26 8.05 15.26
CA PRO A 110 6.35 9.15 15.53
C PRO A 110 6.03 9.20 17.04
N TRP A 111 6.69 10.10 17.74
CA TRP A 111 6.59 10.28 19.21
C TRP A 111 5.45 11.19 19.64
N ARG A 112 4.78 11.83 18.72
CA ARG A 112 3.72 12.78 19.05
C ARG A 112 2.35 12.14 18.90
N PRO A 113 1.52 12.16 19.98
CA PRO A 113 0.09 11.95 19.79
C PRO A 113 -0.41 13.00 18.79
N ARG A 114 -1.13 12.58 17.78
CA ARG A 114 -1.77 13.50 16.86
C ARG A 114 -2.91 14.23 17.57
N VAL A 115 -3.30 15.37 17.01
CA VAL A 115 -4.44 16.18 17.47
C VAL A 115 -5.74 15.38 17.53
N ASP A 116 -5.86 14.31 16.75
CA ASP A 116 -6.98 13.35 16.73
C ASP A 116 -6.90 12.25 17.80
N GLY A 117 -5.94 12.33 18.74
CA GLY A 117 -5.79 11.40 19.86
C GLY A 117 -5.22 10.03 19.51
N GLY A 118 -4.86 9.78 18.24
CA GLY A 118 -4.26 8.51 17.80
C GLY A 118 -2.75 8.58 17.69
N SER A 119 -2.06 7.47 18.00
CA SER A 119 -0.64 7.33 17.65
C SER A 119 -0.51 6.97 16.16
N LEU A 120 0.37 7.67 15.45
CA LEU A 120 0.73 7.31 14.09
C LEU A 120 1.88 6.30 14.15
N SER A 121 1.68 5.07 13.67
CA SER A 121 2.82 4.16 13.50
C SER A 121 3.68 4.60 12.31
N SER A 122 4.96 4.22 12.34
CA SER A 122 5.87 4.45 11.20
C SER A 122 5.36 3.77 9.92
N ALA A 123 4.74 2.60 10.05
CA ALA A 123 4.14 1.88 8.93
C ALA A 123 2.93 2.62 8.35
N THR A 124 2.07 3.23 9.19
CA THR A 124 0.96 4.07 8.73
C THR A 124 1.47 5.32 8.01
N ALA A 125 2.50 5.98 8.57
CA ALA A 125 3.13 7.14 7.94
C ALA A 125 3.72 6.78 6.57
N MET A 126 4.48 5.68 6.50
CA MET A 126 5.02 5.18 5.24
C MET A 126 3.92 4.81 4.24
N GLY A 127 2.85 4.15 4.70
CA GLY A 127 1.72 3.77 3.85
C GLY A 127 1.00 4.97 3.24
N HIS A 128 0.79 6.04 4.01
CA HIS A 128 0.23 7.30 3.51
C HIS A 128 1.06 7.86 2.35
N GLU A 129 2.37 8.02 2.55
CA GLU A 129 3.26 8.58 1.54
C GLU A 129 3.49 7.63 0.35
N LEU A 130 3.49 6.31 0.60
CA LEU A 130 3.54 5.30 -0.46
C LEU A 130 2.30 5.38 -1.36
N PHE A 131 1.14 5.72 -0.79
CA PHE A 131 -0.09 5.91 -1.58
C PHE A 131 -0.01 7.14 -2.48
N HIS A 132 0.64 8.22 -2.07
CA HIS A 132 0.93 9.33 -2.96
C HIS A 132 1.83 8.92 -4.13
N GLY A 133 2.85 8.09 -3.87
CA GLY A 133 3.66 7.50 -4.93
C GLY A 133 2.83 6.64 -5.90
N PHE A 134 1.90 5.84 -5.37
CA PHE A 134 0.93 5.07 -6.15
C PHE A 134 0.03 5.96 -7.01
N GLN A 135 -0.46 7.08 -6.49
CA GLN A 135 -1.23 8.07 -7.24
C GLN A 135 -0.40 8.69 -8.37
N ASP A 136 0.89 9.00 -8.13
CA ASP A 136 1.81 9.47 -9.18
C ASP A 136 2.03 8.39 -10.25
N ASP A 137 2.26 7.15 -9.85
CA ASP A 137 2.52 6.06 -10.79
C ASP A 137 1.33 5.74 -11.69
N THR A 138 0.13 5.81 -11.13
CA THR A 138 -1.13 5.57 -11.86
C THR A 138 -1.63 6.78 -12.66
N GLY A 139 -0.92 7.91 -12.60
CA GLY A 139 -1.32 9.15 -13.27
C GLY A 139 -2.50 9.88 -12.58
N ASN A 140 -2.82 9.50 -11.36
CA ASN A 140 -3.92 10.06 -10.58
C ASN A 140 -3.50 11.25 -9.70
N MET A 141 -2.29 11.79 -9.89
CA MET A 141 -1.83 12.99 -9.17
C MET A 141 -2.67 14.23 -9.44
N GLY A 142 -3.71 14.10 -10.22
CA GLY A 142 -4.53 15.21 -10.67
C GLY A 142 -3.65 16.26 -11.36
N ARG A 143 -4.08 16.89 -12.42
CA ARG A 143 -3.43 18.13 -12.79
C ARG A 143 -3.56 19.03 -11.58
N TYR A 144 -2.44 19.51 -11.09
CA TYR A 144 -2.36 20.61 -10.15
C TYR A 144 -2.95 21.85 -10.85
N ASP A 145 -4.24 21.87 -11.03
CA ASP A 145 -4.97 23.04 -11.56
C ASP A 145 -5.07 24.12 -10.49
N GLY A 146 -3.97 24.31 -9.73
CA GLY A 146 -3.80 25.42 -8.79
C GLY A 146 -4.84 25.49 -7.68
N ALA A 147 -5.76 24.57 -7.64
CA ALA A 147 -6.91 24.62 -6.77
C ALA A 147 -6.75 23.63 -5.61
N VAL A 148 -7.12 24.08 -4.44
CA VAL A 148 -7.34 23.30 -3.22
C VAL A 148 -8.01 21.94 -3.47
N LYS A 149 -8.88 21.81 -4.46
CA LYS A 149 -9.56 20.57 -4.84
C LYS A 149 -8.63 19.44 -5.31
N GLY A 150 -7.53 19.73 -6.00
CA GLY A 150 -6.59 18.69 -6.46
C GLY A 150 -5.82 18.09 -5.29
N VAL A 151 -5.35 18.94 -4.36
CA VAL A 151 -4.67 18.53 -3.12
C VAL A 151 -5.65 17.76 -2.23
N THR A 152 -6.88 18.24 -2.07
CA THR A 152 -7.92 17.59 -1.25
C THR A 152 -8.14 16.14 -1.70
N ARG A 153 -8.32 15.87 -3.00
CA ARG A 153 -8.55 14.52 -3.51
C ARG A 153 -7.38 13.57 -3.30
N LEU A 154 -6.15 14.08 -3.45
CA LEU A 154 -4.94 13.30 -3.19
C LEU A 154 -4.87 12.88 -1.72
N GLU A 155 -5.09 13.83 -0.83
CA GLU A 155 -5.09 13.59 0.62
C GLU A 155 -6.27 12.73 1.06
N GLU A 156 -7.46 12.88 0.48
CA GLU A 156 -8.60 11.99 0.74
C GLU A 156 -8.25 10.53 0.45
N GLY A 157 -7.56 10.27 -0.65
CA GLY A 157 -7.06 8.94 -1.01
C GLY A 157 -6.00 8.43 -0.04
N ALA A 158 -4.97 9.23 0.24
CA ALA A 158 -3.85 8.83 1.09
C ALA A 158 -4.26 8.65 2.56
N VAL A 159 -5.11 9.55 3.09
CA VAL A 159 -5.68 9.41 4.45
C VAL A 159 -6.63 8.23 4.52
N GLY A 160 -7.46 8.02 3.47
CA GLY A 160 -8.34 6.85 3.39
C GLY A 160 -7.55 5.55 3.42
N PHE A 161 -6.46 5.45 2.67
CA PHE A 161 -5.57 4.29 2.69
C PHE A 161 -4.87 4.12 4.04
N ALA A 162 -4.38 5.19 4.66
CA ALA A 162 -3.82 5.15 6.00
C ALA A 162 -4.85 4.67 7.05
N ASN A 163 -6.11 5.10 6.95
CA ASN A 163 -7.22 4.63 7.78
C ASN A 163 -7.50 3.14 7.57
N TYR A 164 -7.45 2.66 6.33
CA TYR A 164 -7.58 1.24 6.00
C TYR A 164 -6.49 0.41 6.70
N LEU A 165 -5.22 0.82 6.58
CA LEU A 165 -4.09 0.15 7.23
C LEU A 165 -4.27 0.11 8.75
N ARG A 166 -4.57 1.26 9.38
CA ARG A 166 -4.83 1.35 10.82
C ARG A 166 -5.97 0.44 11.27
N SER A 167 -7.06 0.45 10.51
CA SER A 167 -8.21 -0.41 10.80
C SER A 167 -7.88 -1.89 10.64
N SER A 168 -7.07 -2.27 9.66
CA SER A 168 -6.61 -3.65 9.48
C SER A 168 -5.74 -4.12 10.64
N TRP A 169 -4.91 -3.25 11.21
CA TRP A 169 -4.01 -3.58 12.32
C TRP A 169 -4.62 -3.33 13.71
N GLY A 170 -5.85 -2.79 13.80
CA GLY A 170 -6.44 -2.38 15.08
C GLY A 170 -5.72 -1.21 15.75
N GLU A 171 -5.06 -0.34 14.98
CA GLU A 171 -4.32 0.81 15.47
C GLU A 171 -5.21 2.05 15.58
N GLY A 172 -5.65 2.41 16.78
CA GLY A 172 -6.23 3.71 17.13
C GLY A 172 -7.40 4.22 16.27
N PRO A 173 -7.85 5.45 16.54
CA PRO A 173 -8.95 6.05 15.79
C PRO A 173 -8.54 6.36 14.33
N ILE A 174 -9.52 6.27 13.44
CA ILE A 174 -9.36 6.71 12.06
C ILE A 174 -9.43 8.24 11.97
N ARG A 175 -8.81 8.80 10.94
CA ARG A 175 -8.75 10.24 10.71
C ARG A 175 -9.86 10.68 9.75
N PHE A 176 -10.59 11.73 10.12
CA PHE A 176 -11.67 12.31 9.31
C PHE A 176 -11.36 13.74 8.86
N GLU A 177 -10.31 14.36 9.40
CA GLU A 177 -9.95 15.74 9.14
C GLU A 177 -8.53 15.83 8.58
N TYR A 178 -8.27 16.90 7.84
CA TYR A 178 -6.94 17.25 7.36
C TYR A 178 -6.78 18.76 7.47
N ASP A 179 -5.71 19.21 8.14
CA ASP A 179 -5.46 20.62 8.46
C ASP A 179 -5.49 21.48 7.21
N GLY A 180 -6.32 22.54 7.24
CA GLY A 180 -6.43 23.52 6.17
C GLY A 180 -7.31 23.10 4.99
N LEU A 181 -7.94 21.94 5.04
CA LEU A 181 -8.87 21.48 4.02
C LEU A 181 -10.31 21.48 4.56
N SER A 182 -11.13 22.44 4.12
CA SER A 182 -12.57 22.37 4.27
C SER A 182 -13.16 21.30 3.33
N ASP A 183 -14.26 20.71 3.68
CA ASP A 183 -14.97 19.69 2.89
C ASP A 183 -14.14 18.41 2.64
N PHE A 184 -13.21 18.10 3.55
CA PHE A 184 -12.38 16.90 3.47
C PHE A 184 -13.19 15.66 3.84
N SER A 185 -13.13 14.63 2.97
CA SER A 185 -13.77 13.33 3.21
C SER A 185 -12.82 12.21 2.78
N PRO A 186 -12.19 11.50 3.72
CA PRO A 186 -11.26 10.43 3.34
C PRO A 186 -11.95 9.34 2.54
N ALA A 187 -11.27 8.85 1.50
CA ALA A 187 -11.76 7.74 0.69
C ALA A 187 -11.96 6.49 1.57
N PHE A 188 -13.03 5.75 1.30
CA PHE A 188 -13.33 4.52 2.01
C PHE A 188 -12.67 3.32 1.34
N PHE A 189 -11.86 2.59 2.09
CA PHE A 189 -11.31 1.30 1.70
C PHE A 189 -11.85 0.23 2.65
N PRO A 190 -12.57 -0.78 2.15
CA PRO A 190 -13.10 -1.84 2.99
C PRO A 190 -11.97 -2.71 3.57
N VAL A 191 -12.04 -2.98 4.87
CA VAL A 191 -11.12 -3.91 5.53
C VAL A 191 -11.60 -5.34 5.30
N ASP A 192 -10.79 -6.13 4.63
CA ASP A 192 -11.06 -7.53 4.29
C ASP A 192 -10.61 -8.52 5.37
N ALA A 193 -9.56 -8.16 6.11
CA ALA A 193 -9.05 -8.95 7.23
C ALA A 193 -8.45 -8.07 8.33
N LYS A 194 -8.55 -8.54 9.57
CA LYS A 194 -7.80 -8.00 10.71
C LYS A 194 -6.45 -8.69 10.81
N ILE A 195 -5.41 -7.92 11.05
CA ILE A 195 -4.04 -8.42 11.21
C ILE A 195 -3.64 -8.30 12.68
N SER A 196 -3.20 -9.41 13.24
CA SER A 196 -2.75 -9.52 14.62
C SER A 196 -1.45 -10.31 14.71
N GLU A 197 -0.86 -10.39 15.92
CA GLU A 197 0.34 -11.18 16.22
C GLU A 197 1.51 -10.93 15.24
N PHE A 198 1.63 -9.69 14.76
CA PHE A 198 2.69 -9.33 13.83
C PHE A 198 4.04 -9.31 14.54
N SER A 199 4.97 -10.16 14.08
CA SER A 199 6.28 -10.37 14.70
C SER A 199 7.39 -10.45 13.66
N ASN A 200 8.56 -9.87 13.97
CA ASN A 200 9.82 -10.21 13.30
C ASN A 200 10.32 -11.52 13.91
N ILE A 201 10.53 -12.54 13.09
CA ILE A 201 10.91 -13.89 13.54
C ILE A 201 12.33 -14.28 13.13
N ASP A 202 12.90 -13.65 12.10
CA ASP A 202 14.25 -13.93 11.60
C ASP A 202 14.87 -12.67 10.97
N SER A 203 16.21 -12.63 10.92
CA SER A 203 16.97 -11.61 10.21
C SER A 203 18.27 -12.18 9.68
N SER A 204 18.65 -11.83 8.47
CA SER A 204 19.96 -12.24 7.93
C SER A 204 21.11 -11.49 8.62
N LYS A 205 22.30 -12.10 8.59
CA LYS A 205 23.51 -11.54 9.23
C LYS A 205 23.93 -10.21 8.61
N ASP A 206 23.70 -10.04 7.32
CA ASP A 206 24.02 -8.80 6.58
C ASP A 206 22.95 -7.71 6.73
N GLY A 207 21.82 -8.03 7.39
CA GLY A 207 20.71 -7.10 7.59
C GLY A 207 19.87 -6.80 6.34
N ASN A 208 20.10 -7.52 5.24
CA ASN A 208 19.41 -7.29 3.98
C ASN A 208 18.14 -8.14 3.82
N LYS A 209 17.83 -9.00 4.79
CA LYS A 209 16.62 -9.82 4.79
C LYS A 209 16.01 -9.84 6.19
N ALA A 210 14.70 -9.84 6.25
CA ALA A 210 13.96 -9.98 7.49
C ALA A 210 12.72 -10.84 7.26
N GLY A 211 12.45 -11.74 8.19
CA GLY A 211 11.31 -12.62 8.19
C GLY A 211 10.27 -12.20 9.21
N PHE A 212 9.01 -12.29 8.84
CA PHE A 212 7.88 -11.89 9.67
C PHE A 212 6.79 -12.94 9.65
N SER A 213 6.06 -13.05 10.75
CA SER A 213 4.80 -13.79 10.81
C SER A 213 3.69 -12.89 11.29
N TYR A 214 2.45 -13.22 10.89
CA TYR A 214 1.26 -12.55 11.38
C TYR A 214 0.05 -13.48 11.26
N VAL A 215 -1.00 -13.16 12.00
CA VAL A 215 -2.31 -13.81 11.89
C VAL A 215 -3.27 -12.87 11.18
N SER A 216 -3.93 -13.34 10.11
CA SER A 216 -5.06 -12.65 9.52
C SER A 216 -6.36 -13.29 9.96
N THR A 217 -7.38 -12.48 10.27
CA THR A 217 -8.73 -12.95 10.63
C THR A 217 -9.75 -12.27 9.73
N SER A 218 -10.56 -13.07 9.05
CA SER A 218 -11.68 -12.62 8.23
C SER A 218 -12.93 -13.45 8.61
N GLY A 219 -13.94 -12.77 9.18
CA GLY A 219 -15.07 -13.45 9.83
C GLY A 219 -14.57 -14.38 10.94
N ASP A 220 -14.97 -15.65 10.87
CA ASP A 220 -14.60 -16.68 11.85
C ASP A 220 -13.32 -17.46 11.46
N THR A 221 -12.66 -17.08 10.36
CA THR A 221 -11.49 -17.79 9.86
C THR A 221 -10.22 -17.01 10.19
N SER A 222 -9.25 -17.71 10.80
CA SER A 222 -7.91 -17.16 11.06
C SER A 222 -6.85 -18.02 10.39
N ALA A 223 -5.81 -17.37 9.87
CA ALA A 223 -4.67 -18.05 9.24
C ALA A 223 -3.36 -17.36 9.61
N THR A 224 -2.32 -18.17 9.86
CA THR A 224 -0.96 -17.67 10.05
C THR A 224 -0.25 -17.56 8.71
N HIS A 225 0.45 -16.47 8.51
CA HIS A 225 1.18 -16.15 7.29
C HIS A 225 2.64 -15.86 7.60
N TYR A 226 3.50 -16.11 6.62
CA TYR A 226 4.94 -15.88 6.69
C TYR A 226 5.38 -15.01 5.53
N ILE A 227 6.15 -13.97 5.83
CA ILE A 227 6.68 -13.01 4.85
C ILE A 227 8.19 -12.93 5.01
N GLU A 228 8.92 -13.00 3.91
CA GLU A 228 10.28 -12.49 3.79
C GLU A 228 10.22 -11.12 3.11
N VAL A 229 10.88 -10.11 3.69
CA VAL A 229 11.18 -8.85 3.02
C VAL A 229 12.68 -8.76 2.85
N TYR A 230 13.13 -8.41 1.67
CA TYR A 230 14.56 -8.36 1.35
C TYR A 230 14.91 -7.18 0.46
N ILE A 231 16.19 -6.78 0.55
CA ILE A 231 16.80 -5.72 -0.23
C ILE A 231 17.79 -6.39 -1.19
N ASP A 232 17.64 -6.13 -2.47
CA ASP A 232 18.57 -6.66 -3.46
C ASP A 232 19.86 -5.82 -3.55
N LYS A 233 20.82 -6.28 -4.37
CA LYS A 233 22.11 -5.60 -4.60
C LYS A 233 21.99 -4.16 -5.09
N ASP A 234 20.86 -3.82 -5.71
CA ASP A 234 20.60 -2.50 -6.29
C ASP A 234 19.78 -1.60 -5.33
N GLN A 235 19.67 -2.02 -4.05
CA GLN A 235 18.92 -1.37 -2.97
C GLN A 235 17.40 -1.35 -3.18
N ASN A 236 16.86 -2.25 -4.00
CA ASN A 236 15.43 -2.36 -4.16
C ASN A 236 14.83 -3.24 -3.06
N ILE A 237 13.73 -2.78 -2.47
CA ILE A 237 12.97 -3.58 -1.53
C ILE A 237 12.01 -4.50 -2.27
N ASN A 238 11.99 -5.75 -1.84
CA ASN A 238 11.12 -6.79 -2.37
C ASN A 238 10.55 -7.62 -1.22
N TYR A 239 9.55 -8.43 -1.51
CA TYR A 239 8.98 -9.33 -0.52
C TYR A 239 8.51 -10.64 -1.15
N ARG A 240 8.33 -11.66 -0.31
CA ARG A 240 7.81 -12.97 -0.69
C ARG A 240 6.94 -13.54 0.41
N PHE A 241 5.81 -14.14 0.03
CA PHE A 241 4.98 -14.93 0.93
C PHE A 241 5.32 -16.41 0.86
N TYR A 242 5.09 -17.10 1.97
CA TYR A 242 5.20 -18.56 2.07
C TYR A 242 3.88 -19.11 2.57
N ASP A 243 3.44 -20.21 1.98
CA ASP A 243 2.15 -20.84 2.26
C ASP A 243 2.09 -21.50 3.65
N ASN A 244 3.26 -21.85 4.20
CA ASN A 244 3.37 -22.48 5.52
C ASN A 244 4.76 -22.24 6.14
N GLU A 245 4.87 -22.54 7.45
CA GLU A 245 6.09 -22.36 8.20
C GLU A 245 7.27 -23.18 7.67
N LYS A 246 7.01 -24.41 7.19
CA LYS A 246 8.07 -25.29 6.70
C LYS A 246 8.77 -24.70 5.49
N ASP A 247 8.01 -24.17 4.53
CA ASP A 247 8.57 -23.56 3.33
C ASP A 247 9.34 -22.28 3.66
N TYR A 248 8.79 -21.48 4.59
CA TYR A 248 9.49 -20.32 5.14
C TYR A 248 10.82 -20.74 5.82
N ARG A 249 10.81 -21.69 6.76
CA ARG A 249 12.01 -22.17 7.47
C ARG A 249 13.08 -22.71 6.52
N ASN A 250 12.66 -23.42 5.48
CA ASN A 250 13.58 -23.92 4.45
C ASN A 250 14.26 -22.75 3.70
N ALA A 251 13.52 -21.70 3.38
CA ALA A 251 14.04 -20.54 2.65
C ALA A 251 15.05 -19.74 3.48
N VAL A 252 14.80 -19.57 4.79
CA VAL A 252 15.64 -18.76 5.69
C VAL A 252 16.81 -19.53 6.32
N SER A 253 16.85 -20.84 6.17
CA SER A 253 17.89 -21.69 6.80
C SER A 253 19.33 -21.34 6.39
N ASN A 254 19.52 -20.60 5.29
CA ASN A 254 20.81 -20.19 4.76
C ASN A 254 21.09 -18.68 4.87
N TRP A 255 20.37 -17.96 5.72
CA TRP A 255 20.57 -16.52 5.94
C TRP A 255 21.78 -16.17 6.79
#